data_5b77032dde0574edcba821f53014c6a4
#
_entry.id   5b77032dde0574edcba821f53014c6a4
#
_cell.length_a   1.000
_cell.length_b   1.000
_cell.length_c   1.000
_cell.angle_alpha   90.00
_cell.angle_beta   90.00
_cell.angle_gamma   90.00
#
_symmetry.space_group_name_H-M   'P 1'
#
loop_
_entity.id
_entity.type
_entity.pdbx_description
1 polymer ?
#
loop_
_entity_poly.entity_id
_entity_poly.type
_entity_poly.pdbx_seq_one_letter_code
_entity_poly.pdbx_strand_id
1 'polypeptide(L)'
;MLFKSLAGLALAAAAVAKDVTYYWDIGYVTANPDGKLERQVIGVNGVWPPPPLHVSLNDTLVIETRNSLDTPTTLHAHGMYQNGTNYMDGPYMVTQCGIPPGGNMTYRIPIIQTGTYWIHAHFSAQYVDGIRAPLILHNPEEPHKYDEDVVLTLEDWYHDGAAGLLKDFLSWKNPGGAEPVPNGALIGRVGGDELYKLKFTPGKTYRIRLINMSALSMFHFSIEGHKMRVIEVDGVDTEEQEVGNVILSVAQRTSIL
;
A
#
# COMPACT_ATOMS: atom_id res chain seq x y z
N MET A 1 7.42 61.29 -22.28
CA MET A 1 7.88 59.89 -21.94
C MET A 1 6.68 59.11 -21.49
N LEU A 2 6.12 58.27 -22.36
CA LEU A 2 4.99 57.38 -22.02
C LEU A 2 5.56 56.04 -21.52
N PHE A 3 5.35 55.72 -20.26
CA PHE A 3 5.58 54.37 -19.71
C PHE A 3 4.43 53.44 -20.13
N LYS A 4 4.70 52.52 -21.03
CA LYS A 4 3.77 51.42 -21.33
C LYS A 4 4.00 50.33 -20.31
N SER A 5 3.11 50.19 -19.30
CA SER A 5 3.07 49.04 -18.40
C SER A 5 2.49 47.87 -19.17
N LEU A 6 3.32 46.87 -19.50
CA LEU A 6 2.84 45.53 -19.88
C LEU A 6 2.39 44.81 -18.62
N ALA A 7 1.11 44.68 -18.41
CA ALA A 7 0.54 43.76 -17.45
C ALA A 7 0.59 42.36 -18.07
N GLY A 8 1.54 41.53 -17.62
CA GLY A 8 1.58 40.09 -17.95
C GLY A 8 0.42 39.39 -17.25
N LEU A 9 -0.58 38.91 -17.99
CA LEU A 9 -1.55 37.94 -17.46
C LEU A 9 -0.82 36.61 -17.28
N ALA A 10 -0.55 36.25 -16.03
CA ALA A 10 -0.19 34.89 -15.70
C ALA A 10 -1.46 34.02 -15.82
N LEU A 11 -1.57 33.21 -16.86
CA LEU A 11 -2.56 32.12 -16.89
C LEU A 11 -2.18 31.11 -15.85
N ALA A 12 -2.84 31.12 -14.69
CA ALA A 12 -2.85 30.02 -13.78
C ALA A 12 -3.62 28.87 -14.47
N ALA A 13 -2.92 27.84 -14.91
CA ALA A 13 -3.56 26.60 -15.35
C ALA A 13 -4.21 25.98 -14.10
N ALA A 14 -5.53 26.10 -13.99
CA ALA A 14 -6.28 25.37 -12.98
C ALA A 14 -6.12 23.88 -13.29
N ALA A 15 -5.50 23.13 -12.38
CA ALA A 15 -5.48 21.68 -12.46
C ALA A 15 -6.93 21.18 -12.37
N VAL A 16 -7.44 20.61 -13.45
CA VAL A 16 -8.79 20.01 -13.48
C VAL A 16 -8.69 18.65 -12.84
N ALA A 17 -9.48 18.42 -11.78
CA ALA A 17 -9.64 17.10 -11.16
C ALA A 17 -10.04 16.06 -12.21
N LYS A 18 -9.39 14.91 -12.22
CA LYS A 18 -9.63 13.81 -13.16
C LYS A 18 -9.86 12.48 -12.44
N ASP A 19 -10.50 11.57 -13.13
CA ASP A 19 -10.57 10.18 -12.73
C ASP A 19 -9.24 9.48 -13.10
N VAL A 20 -8.61 8.83 -12.13
CA VAL A 20 -7.46 7.94 -12.33
C VAL A 20 -7.96 6.53 -12.14
N THR A 21 -8.15 5.81 -13.25
CA THR A 21 -8.82 4.52 -13.27
C THR A 21 -7.84 3.36 -13.33
N TYR A 22 -8.03 2.38 -12.45
CA TYR A 22 -7.36 1.09 -12.44
C TYR A 22 -8.39 -0.01 -12.65
N TYR A 23 -8.05 -1.00 -13.48
CA TYR A 23 -8.87 -2.18 -13.75
C TYR A 23 -8.26 -3.37 -13.04
N TRP A 24 -8.97 -3.94 -12.06
CA TRP A 24 -8.51 -5.03 -11.24
C TRP A 24 -9.38 -6.28 -11.41
N ASP A 25 -8.90 -7.27 -12.14
CA ASP A 25 -9.44 -8.62 -12.12
C ASP A 25 -8.70 -9.39 -11.01
N ILE A 26 -9.40 -9.63 -9.91
CA ILE A 26 -8.86 -10.28 -8.70
C ILE A 26 -9.04 -11.78 -8.87
N GLY A 27 -7.94 -12.53 -8.94
CA GLY A 27 -7.96 -13.97 -9.17
C GLY A 27 -6.77 -14.69 -8.57
N TYR A 28 -6.80 -16.01 -8.63
CA TYR A 28 -5.69 -16.85 -8.15
C TYR A 28 -4.53 -16.84 -9.13
N VAL A 29 -3.33 -16.75 -8.59
CA VAL A 29 -2.04 -16.89 -9.29
C VAL A 29 -1.07 -17.69 -8.43
N THR A 30 0.08 -18.05 -8.97
CA THR A 30 1.12 -18.76 -8.24
C THR A 30 2.29 -17.82 -7.94
N ALA A 31 2.85 -17.90 -6.72
CA ALA A 31 4.02 -17.11 -6.32
C ALA A 31 4.95 -17.91 -5.39
N ASN A 32 6.24 -17.57 -5.45
CA ASN A 32 7.29 -18.09 -4.59
C ASN A 32 8.32 -16.98 -4.30
N PRO A 33 7.95 -15.94 -3.52
CA PRO A 33 8.81 -14.76 -3.33
C PRO A 33 10.03 -15.03 -2.45
N ASP A 34 10.03 -16.06 -1.62
CA ASP A 34 11.15 -16.44 -0.75
C ASP A 34 11.98 -17.61 -1.30
N GLY A 35 11.63 -18.10 -2.49
CA GLY A 35 12.34 -19.21 -3.15
C GLY A 35 12.16 -20.58 -2.50
N LYS A 36 11.37 -20.69 -1.42
CA LYS A 36 11.25 -21.93 -0.62
C LYS A 36 10.03 -22.77 -0.96
N LEU A 37 8.88 -22.12 -1.14
CA LEU A 37 7.63 -22.81 -1.45
C LEU A 37 6.79 -22.01 -2.45
N GLU A 38 6.54 -22.62 -3.60
CA GLU A 38 5.55 -22.12 -4.55
C GLU A 38 4.14 -22.43 -4.04
N ARG A 39 3.27 -21.43 -3.95
CA ARG A 39 1.89 -21.61 -3.55
C ARG A 39 0.91 -20.74 -4.33
N GLN A 40 -0.35 -21.12 -4.27
CA GLN A 40 -1.42 -20.27 -4.75
C GLN A 40 -1.55 -19.03 -3.87
N VAL A 41 -1.65 -17.87 -4.51
CA VAL A 41 -1.89 -16.56 -3.89
C VAL A 41 -2.99 -15.83 -4.65
N ILE A 42 -3.42 -14.70 -4.14
CA ILE A 42 -4.40 -13.85 -4.82
C ILE A 42 -3.66 -12.67 -5.44
N GLY A 43 -3.75 -12.59 -6.76
CA GLY A 43 -3.15 -11.53 -7.56
C GLY A 43 -4.19 -10.65 -8.24
N VAL A 44 -3.71 -9.71 -9.03
CA VAL A 44 -4.52 -8.79 -9.84
C VAL A 44 -4.07 -8.89 -11.29
N ASN A 45 -5.02 -9.04 -12.21
CA ASN A 45 -4.77 -9.15 -13.66
C ASN A 45 -3.76 -10.26 -14.01
N GLY A 46 -3.83 -11.38 -13.29
CA GLY A 46 -2.96 -12.53 -13.52
C GLY A 46 -1.54 -12.39 -13.00
N VAL A 47 -1.22 -11.35 -12.22
CA VAL A 47 0.13 -11.13 -11.66
C VAL A 47 0.10 -10.93 -10.14
N TRP A 48 1.16 -11.33 -9.49
CA TRP A 48 1.49 -11.02 -8.10
C TRP A 48 2.96 -10.58 -8.03
N PRO A 49 3.32 -9.58 -7.25
CA PRO A 49 2.45 -8.71 -6.46
C PRO A 49 1.69 -7.71 -7.33
N PRO A 50 0.52 -7.21 -6.86
CA PRO A 50 -0.16 -6.11 -7.53
C PRO A 50 0.74 -4.85 -7.57
N PRO A 51 0.75 -4.10 -8.70
CA PRO A 51 1.56 -2.89 -8.82
C PRO A 51 1.06 -1.77 -7.90
N PRO A 52 1.92 -0.82 -7.52
CA PRO A 52 1.51 0.38 -6.79
C PRO A 52 0.48 1.20 -7.56
N LEU A 53 -0.44 1.84 -6.83
CA LEU A 53 -1.36 2.83 -7.36
C LEU A 53 -0.86 4.23 -7.04
N HIS A 54 -0.99 5.14 -8.01
CA HIS A 54 -0.56 6.54 -7.89
C HIS A 54 -1.69 7.47 -8.27
N VAL A 55 -2.07 8.40 -7.38
CA VAL A 55 -3.11 9.39 -7.63
C VAL A 55 -2.67 10.72 -7.04
N SER A 56 -3.07 11.83 -7.63
CA SER A 56 -2.75 13.17 -7.11
C SER A 56 -3.87 13.72 -6.24
N LEU A 57 -3.53 14.63 -5.36
CA LEU A 57 -4.49 15.42 -4.59
C LEU A 57 -5.53 16.06 -5.53
N ASN A 58 -6.79 16.05 -5.13
CA ASN A 58 -7.96 16.54 -5.87
C ASN A 58 -8.41 15.65 -7.06
N ASP A 59 -7.65 14.62 -7.46
CA ASP A 59 -8.14 13.61 -8.40
C ASP A 59 -9.12 12.64 -7.71
N THR A 60 -9.75 11.77 -8.49
CA THR A 60 -10.56 10.65 -7.97
C THR A 60 -9.89 9.34 -8.31
N LEU A 61 -9.57 8.53 -7.30
CA LEU A 61 -9.19 7.13 -7.51
C LEU A 61 -10.42 6.34 -7.93
N VAL A 62 -10.34 5.68 -9.07
CA VAL A 62 -11.37 4.77 -9.55
C VAL A 62 -10.76 3.37 -9.69
N ILE A 63 -11.36 2.37 -9.02
CA ILE A 63 -10.94 0.99 -9.17
C ILE A 63 -12.14 0.18 -9.67
N GLU A 64 -12.09 -0.20 -10.93
CA GLU A 64 -13.05 -1.12 -11.52
C GLU A 64 -12.63 -2.55 -11.22
N THR A 65 -13.32 -3.17 -10.27
CA THR A 65 -12.96 -4.46 -9.71
C THR A 65 -13.87 -5.55 -10.25
N ARG A 66 -13.28 -6.64 -10.75
CA ARG A 66 -13.93 -7.93 -11.02
C ARG A 66 -13.42 -8.96 -10.01
N ASN A 67 -14.33 -9.74 -9.44
CA ASN A 67 -13.98 -10.85 -8.58
C ASN A 67 -13.99 -12.18 -9.36
N SER A 68 -12.82 -12.71 -9.69
CA SER A 68 -12.62 -14.02 -10.34
C SER A 68 -12.24 -15.12 -9.33
N LEU A 69 -12.36 -14.85 -8.02
CA LEU A 69 -12.22 -15.85 -6.96
C LEU A 69 -13.52 -16.67 -6.82
N ASP A 70 -13.44 -17.78 -6.10
CA ASP A 70 -14.57 -18.61 -5.70
C ASP A 70 -15.23 -18.15 -4.36
N THR A 71 -14.68 -17.13 -3.73
CA THR A 71 -15.16 -16.51 -2.49
C THR A 71 -15.42 -15.02 -2.69
N PRO A 72 -16.27 -14.38 -1.85
CA PRO A 72 -16.41 -12.93 -1.89
C PRO A 72 -15.08 -12.21 -1.62
N THR A 73 -14.97 -10.97 -2.10
CA THR A 73 -13.84 -10.08 -1.79
C THR A 73 -14.31 -8.64 -1.60
N THR A 74 -13.48 -7.82 -0.98
CA THR A 74 -13.66 -6.36 -0.88
C THR A 74 -12.29 -5.70 -0.92
N LEU A 75 -12.23 -4.39 -1.20
CA LEU A 75 -11.00 -3.61 -1.16
C LEU A 75 -11.14 -2.47 -0.16
N HIS A 76 -10.13 -2.32 0.71
CA HIS A 76 -10.01 -1.24 1.67
C HIS A 76 -8.77 -0.39 1.38
N ALA A 77 -8.97 0.92 1.21
CA ALA A 77 -7.90 1.89 1.07
C ALA A 77 -7.45 2.34 2.47
N HIS A 78 -6.47 1.64 3.02
CA HIS A 78 -6.03 1.76 4.41
C HIS A 78 -5.44 3.14 4.72
N GLY A 79 -5.99 3.79 5.75
CA GLY A 79 -5.58 5.11 6.22
C GLY A 79 -6.33 6.27 5.56
N MET A 80 -7.19 5.99 4.57
CA MET A 80 -8.04 7.00 3.95
C MET A 80 -9.18 7.42 4.88
N TYR A 81 -9.48 8.71 4.94
CA TYR A 81 -10.56 9.23 5.81
C TYR A 81 -11.96 8.79 5.37
N GLN A 82 -12.16 8.54 4.08
CA GLN A 82 -13.46 8.16 3.48
C GLN A 82 -14.61 9.08 3.92
N ASN A 83 -14.32 10.36 4.12
CA ASN A 83 -15.31 11.35 4.53
C ASN A 83 -16.34 11.58 3.42
N GLY A 84 -17.59 11.19 3.69
CA GLY A 84 -18.68 11.22 2.70
C GLY A 84 -18.66 10.04 1.72
N THR A 85 -17.68 9.14 1.80
CA THR A 85 -17.53 7.94 0.95
C THR A 85 -17.33 6.66 1.75
N ASN A 86 -17.80 6.61 2.98
CA ASN A 86 -17.69 5.45 3.87
C ASN A 86 -18.24 4.13 3.29
N TYR A 87 -19.19 4.20 2.35
CA TYR A 87 -19.69 3.03 1.60
C TYR A 87 -18.67 2.47 0.60
N MET A 88 -17.55 3.15 0.37
CA MET A 88 -16.40 2.71 -0.44
C MET A 88 -15.19 2.28 0.42
N ASP A 89 -15.35 2.24 1.74
CA ASP A 89 -14.25 1.94 2.68
C ASP A 89 -13.80 0.46 2.65
N GLY A 90 -14.71 -0.46 2.33
CA GLY A 90 -14.36 -1.85 2.06
C GLY A 90 -14.53 -2.88 3.16
N PRO A 91 -14.61 -2.56 4.49
CA PRO A 91 -14.85 -3.55 5.52
C PRO A 91 -16.11 -4.39 5.26
N TYR A 92 -15.89 -5.71 5.08
CA TYR A 92 -16.94 -6.66 4.73
C TYR A 92 -18.04 -6.70 5.80
N MET A 93 -19.31 -6.62 5.37
CA MET A 93 -20.51 -6.61 6.21
C MET A 93 -20.57 -5.48 7.26
N VAL A 94 -19.70 -4.47 7.12
CA VAL A 94 -19.72 -3.24 7.93
C VAL A 94 -20.12 -2.06 7.05
N THR A 95 -19.32 -1.74 6.04
CA THR A 95 -19.56 -0.62 5.12
C THR A 95 -20.11 -1.07 3.77
N GLN A 96 -19.93 -2.33 3.41
CA GLN A 96 -20.41 -2.92 2.15
C GLN A 96 -20.63 -4.43 2.26
N CYS A 97 -21.43 -5.00 1.36
CA CYS A 97 -21.43 -6.43 1.09
C CYS A 97 -20.18 -6.81 0.27
N GLY A 98 -19.78 -8.09 0.36
CA GLY A 98 -18.70 -8.60 -0.50
C GLY A 98 -19.09 -8.60 -1.98
N ILE A 99 -18.12 -8.38 -2.83
CA ILE A 99 -18.25 -8.61 -4.27
C ILE A 99 -18.33 -10.13 -4.47
N PRO A 100 -19.44 -10.69 -4.91
CA PRO A 100 -19.58 -12.15 -5.04
C PRO A 100 -18.66 -12.69 -6.16
N PRO A 101 -18.40 -14.03 -6.19
CA PRO A 101 -17.74 -14.66 -7.32
C PRO A 101 -18.38 -14.29 -8.67
N GLY A 102 -17.56 -13.87 -9.64
CA GLY A 102 -17.99 -13.37 -10.94
C GLY A 102 -18.62 -11.97 -10.94
N GLY A 103 -18.80 -11.36 -9.76
CA GLY A 103 -19.35 -10.01 -9.60
C GLY A 103 -18.33 -8.90 -9.86
N ASN A 104 -18.85 -7.69 -9.97
CA ASN A 104 -18.05 -6.48 -10.17
C ASN A 104 -18.44 -5.39 -9.18
N MET A 105 -17.51 -4.48 -8.90
CA MET A 105 -17.75 -3.26 -8.13
C MET A 105 -16.79 -2.17 -8.59
N THR A 106 -17.27 -0.93 -8.64
CA THR A 106 -16.42 0.22 -8.90
C THR A 106 -16.27 1.03 -7.61
N TYR A 107 -15.05 1.13 -7.10
CA TYR A 107 -14.68 2.04 -6.03
C TYR A 107 -14.37 3.41 -6.62
N ARG A 108 -14.95 4.47 -6.05
CA ARG A 108 -14.68 5.86 -6.42
C ARG A 108 -14.37 6.66 -5.18
N ILE A 109 -13.11 7.06 -5.03
CA ILE A 109 -12.61 7.71 -3.81
C ILE A 109 -11.99 9.05 -4.20
N PRO A 110 -12.64 10.18 -3.89
CA PRO A 110 -12.04 11.51 -4.04
C PRO A 110 -10.80 11.63 -3.17
N ILE A 111 -9.70 12.09 -3.75
CA ILE A 111 -8.43 12.21 -3.04
C ILE A 111 -8.34 13.59 -2.38
N ILE A 112 -8.54 13.60 -1.06
CA ILE A 112 -8.47 14.79 -0.19
C ILE A 112 -7.28 14.73 0.79
N GLN A 113 -6.43 13.74 0.63
CA GLN A 113 -5.24 13.46 1.43
C GLN A 113 -4.04 13.25 0.53
N THR A 114 -2.84 13.42 1.06
CA THR A 114 -1.57 13.10 0.40
C THR A 114 -0.75 12.19 1.29
N GLY A 115 0.28 11.54 0.73
CA GLY A 115 1.19 10.70 1.50
C GLY A 115 1.20 9.23 1.09
N THR A 116 1.65 8.38 2.02
CA THR A 116 1.89 6.97 1.80
C THR A 116 0.80 6.12 2.45
N TYR A 117 0.09 5.37 1.62
CA TYR A 117 -1.01 4.49 1.99
C TYR A 117 -0.84 3.13 1.33
N TRP A 118 -1.78 2.24 1.55
CA TRP A 118 -1.86 0.96 0.85
C TRP A 118 -3.31 0.52 0.70
N ILE A 119 -3.56 -0.38 -0.24
CA ILE A 119 -4.88 -0.94 -0.49
C ILE A 119 -4.81 -2.46 -0.35
N HIS A 120 -5.83 -3.05 0.27
CA HIS A 120 -5.85 -4.48 0.50
C HIS A 120 -7.27 -5.06 0.56
N ALA A 121 -7.38 -6.37 0.41
CA ALA A 121 -8.66 -7.05 0.65
C ALA A 121 -9.05 -6.96 2.13
N HIS A 122 -10.34 -6.74 2.37
CA HIS A 122 -10.90 -6.69 3.74
C HIS A 122 -12.03 -7.71 3.92
N PHE A 123 -11.92 -8.84 3.21
CA PHE A 123 -12.73 -10.04 3.41
C PHE A 123 -11.86 -11.11 4.07
N SER A 124 -12.19 -11.46 5.34
CA SER A 124 -11.41 -12.44 6.12
C SER A 124 -9.92 -12.08 6.13
N ALA A 125 -9.04 -13.06 5.88
CA ALA A 125 -7.59 -12.88 5.83
C ALA A 125 -7.03 -12.84 4.39
N GLN A 126 -7.82 -12.51 3.38
CA GLN A 126 -7.40 -12.53 1.96
C GLN A 126 -6.17 -11.65 1.66
N TYR A 127 -5.97 -10.55 2.40
CA TYR A 127 -4.79 -9.69 2.20
C TYR A 127 -3.48 -10.42 2.50
N VAL A 128 -3.49 -11.37 3.44
CA VAL A 128 -2.34 -12.23 3.78
C VAL A 128 -1.98 -13.14 2.61
N ASP A 129 -2.99 -13.56 1.84
CA ASP A 129 -2.80 -14.38 0.63
C ASP A 129 -2.45 -13.57 -0.62
N GLY A 130 -2.32 -12.22 -0.53
CA GLY A 130 -1.67 -11.49 -1.60
C GLY A 130 -2.34 -10.21 -2.09
N ILE A 131 -3.65 -9.96 -1.87
CA ILE A 131 -4.28 -8.71 -2.32
C ILE A 131 -3.87 -7.59 -1.38
N ARG A 132 -2.74 -7.01 -1.64
CA ARG A 132 -2.20 -5.82 -0.97
C ARG A 132 -1.27 -5.08 -1.92
N ALA A 133 -1.41 -3.78 -2.03
CA ALA A 133 -0.59 -2.94 -2.90
C ALA A 133 -0.35 -1.57 -2.28
N PRO A 134 0.80 -0.93 -2.52
CA PRO A 134 1.01 0.46 -2.15
C PRO A 134 0.00 1.38 -2.85
N LEU A 135 -0.44 2.41 -2.15
CA LEU A 135 -1.25 3.50 -2.67
C LEU A 135 -0.54 4.82 -2.33
N ILE A 136 -0.03 5.50 -3.35
CA ILE A 136 0.73 6.73 -3.19
C ILE A 136 -0.12 7.91 -3.64
N LEU A 137 -0.40 8.81 -2.72
CA LEU A 137 -1.19 10.01 -2.96
C LEU A 137 -0.24 11.21 -3.06
N HIS A 138 -0.05 11.70 -4.29
CA HIS A 138 0.91 12.74 -4.59
C HIS A 138 0.43 14.11 -4.15
N ASN A 139 1.32 14.84 -3.46
CA ASN A 139 1.16 16.24 -3.16
C ASN A 139 1.79 17.08 -4.27
N PRO A 140 1.05 17.91 -5.02
CA PRO A 140 1.65 18.81 -6.01
C PRO A 140 2.53 19.90 -5.37
N GLU A 141 2.33 20.16 -4.06
CA GLU A 141 3.11 21.12 -3.25
C GLU A 141 3.94 20.34 -2.21
N GLU A 142 4.80 19.42 -2.69
CA GLU A 142 5.63 18.57 -1.83
C GLU A 142 6.52 19.41 -0.90
N PRO A 143 6.38 19.31 0.43
CA PRO A 143 7.12 20.14 1.37
C PRO A 143 8.61 19.76 1.50
N HIS A 144 8.94 18.50 1.19
CA HIS A 144 10.29 17.96 1.31
C HIS A 144 10.97 17.84 -0.06
N LYS A 145 12.28 18.10 -0.12
CA LYS A 145 13.06 18.02 -1.37
C LYS A 145 13.80 16.69 -1.44
N TYR A 146 13.61 15.99 -2.54
CA TYR A 146 14.32 14.75 -2.87
C TYR A 146 14.45 14.60 -4.39
N ASP A 147 15.38 13.76 -4.84
CA ASP A 147 15.64 13.50 -6.26
C ASP A 147 14.90 12.28 -6.77
N GLU A 148 14.70 11.29 -5.89
CA GLU A 148 14.09 9.99 -6.23
C GLU A 148 13.07 9.60 -5.16
N ASP A 149 11.97 8.97 -5.59
CA ASP A 149 10.90 8.46 -4.72
C ASP A 149 10.84 6.93 -4.87
N VAL A 150 11.05 6.21 -3.77
CA VAL A 150 11.10 4.75 -3.73
C VAL A 150 10.07 4.21 -2.77
N VAL A 151 9.24 3.28 -3.22
CA VAL A 151 8.31 2.55 -2.37
C VAL A 151 8.95 1.23 -1.94
N LEU A 152 9.06 1.02 -0.63
CA LEU A 152 9.64 -0.19 -0.06
C LEU A 152 8.65 -0.85 0.90
N THR A 153 8.15 -2.03 0.52
CA THR A 153 7.23 -2.82 1.33
C THR A 153 7.99 -3.75 2.27
N LEU A 154 7.48 -3.88 3.48
CA LEU A 154 7.92 -4.85 4.50
C LEU A 154 6.74 -5.77 4.78
N GLU A 155 6.94 -7.08 4.72
CA GLU A 155 5.86 -8.05 4.80
C GLU A 155 6.31 -9.33 5.50
N ASP A 156 5.44 -9.90 6.31
CA ASP A 156 5.56 -11.29 6.68
C ASP A 156 5.05 -12.20 5.55
N TRP A 157 5.59 -13.42 5.50
CA TRP A 157 5.23 -14.40 4.49
C TRP A 157 4.89 -15.75 5.12
N TYR A 158 3.73 -16.27 4.72
CA TYR A 158 3.22 -17.57 5.16
C TYR A 158 3.24 -18.55 4.00
N HIS A 159 3.67 -19.79 4.24
CA HIS A 159 3.63 -20.86 3.24
C HIS A 159 2.24 -21.47 3.13
N ASP A 160 1.49 -21.50 4.23
CA ASP A 160 0.11 -21.99 4.24
C ASP A 160 -0.88 -20.88 3.89
N GLY A 161 -2.01 -21.26 3.29
CA GLY A 161 -3.07 -20.30 2.96
C GLY A 161 -3.76 -19.73 4.19
N ALA A 162 -4.02 -18.42 4.16
CA ALA A 162 -4.55 -17.67 5.29
C ALA A 162 -5.89 -18.19 5.81
N ALA A 163 -6.76 -18.71 4.95
CA ALA A 163 -8.05 -19.28 5.36
C ALA A 163 -7.89 -20.50 6.28
N GLY A 164 -6.91 -21.35 6.00
CA GLY A 164 -6.57 -22.51 6.85
C GLY A 164 -5.99 -22.06 8.20
N LEU A 165 -5.00 -21.17 8.15
CA LEU A 165 -4.36 -20.61 9.34
C LEU A 165 -5.37 -19.93 10.26
N LEU A 166 -6.28 -19.12 9.71
CA LEU A 166 -7.33 -18.46 10.49
C LEU A 166 -8.31 -19.44 11.12
N LYS A 167 -8.70 -20.49 10.40
CA LYS A 167 -9.56 -21.56 10.93
C LYS A 167 -8.92 -22.27 12.11
N ASP A 168 -7.63 -22.57 12.04
CA ASP A 168 -6.90 -23.23 13.11
C ASP A 168 -6.68 -22.28 14.29
N PHE A 169 -6.34 -21.04 14.05
CA PHE A 169 -6.20 -19.98 15.05
C PHE A 169 -7.48 -19.81 15.89
N LEU A 170 -8.63 -19.71 15.23
CA LEU A 170 -9.93 -19.51 15.89
C LEU A 170 -10.58 -20.84 16.38
N SER A 171 -9.88 -21.96 16.29
CA SER A 171 -10.45 -23.25 16.66
C SER A 171 -10.41 -23.49 18.18
N TRP A 172 -11.32 -24.34 18.67
CA TRP A 172 -11.31 -24.80 20.05
C TRP A 172 -10.04 -25.61 20.42
N LYS A 173 -9.28 -26.06 19.42
CA LYS A 173 -7.99 -26.73 19.60
C LYS A 173 -6.85 -25.78 19.95
N ASN A 174 -7.08 -24.48 19.83
CA ASN A 174 -6.14 -23.42 20.16
C ASN A 174 -6.66 -22.54 21.32
N PRO A 175 -6.92 -23.11 22.51
CA PRO A 175 -7.53 -22.36 23.62
C PRO A 175 -6.64 -21.23 24.16
N GLY A 176 -5.33 -21.30 23.91
CA GLY A 176 -4.37 -20.26 24.27
C GLY A 176 -4.33 -19.09 23.32
N GLY A 177 -5.03 -19.17 22.17
CA GLY A 177 -5.05 -18.10 21.17
C GLY A 177 -3.68 -17.85 20.54
N ALA A 178 -2.82 -18.89 20.40
CA ALA A 178 -1.52 -18.75 19.76
C ALA A 178 -1.70 -18.35 18.29
N GLU A 179 -1.11 -17.23 17.89
CA GLU A 179 -1.19 -16.71 16.52
C GLU A 179 -0.31 -17.52 15.57
N PRO A 180 -0.71 -17.71 14.30
CA PRO A 180 0.15 -18.32 13.30
C PRO A 180 1.45 -17.52 13.12
N VAL A 181 2.59 -18.20 13.24
CA VAL A 181 3.90 -17.58 13.05
C VAL A 181 4.27 -17.60 11.57
N PRO A 182 4.70 -16.47 10.97
CA PRO A 182 5.11 -16.44 9.57
C PRO A 182 6.36 -17.31 9.32
N ASN A 183 6.46 -17.88 8.13
CA ASN A 183 7.60 -18.72 7.70
C ASN A 183 8.79 -17.88 7.24
N GLY A 184 8.58 -16.61 6.91
CA GLY A 184 9.60 -15.69 6.45
C GLY A 184 9.14 -14.25 6.42
N ALA A 185 10.03 -13.40 5.93
CA ALA A 185 9.77 -11.97 5.71
C ALA A 185 10.20 -11.58 4.30
N LEU A 186 9.51 -10.59 3.73
CA LEU A 186 9.84 -9.99 2.44
C LEU A 186 10.17 -8.52 2.62
N ILE A 187 11.20 -8.07 1.90
CA ILE A 187 11.51 -6.65 1.73
C ILE A 187 11.43 -6.33 0.24
N GLY A 188 10.65 -5.33 -0.16
CA GLY A 188 10.44 -5.02 -1.58
C GLY A 188 9.89 -6.21 -2.38
N ARG A 189 9.08 -7.06 -1.74
CA ARG A 189 8.47 -8.28 -2.32
C ARG A 189 9.44 -9.45 -2.57
N VAL A 190 10.64 -9.39 -2.02
CA VAL A 190 11.68 -10.42 -2.14
C VAL A 190 12.08 -10.91 -0.76
N GLY A 191 12.35 -12.19 -0.61
CA GLY A 191 12.78 -12.80 0.66
C GLY A 191 13.59 -14.08 0.47
N GLY A 192 13.77 -14.83 1.56
CA GLY A 192 14.60 -16.03 1.58
C GLY A 192 16.09 -15.73 1.37
N ASP A 193 16.70 -16.40 0.41
CA ASP A 193 18.12 -16.21 0.07
C ASP A 193 18.35 -15.09 -0.95
N GLU A 194 17.29 -14.55 -1.55
CA GLU A 194 17.36 -13.41 -2.45
C GLU A 194 17.34 -12.10 -1.67
N LEU A 195 18.27 -11.21 -2.00
CA LEU A 195 18.37 -9.90 -1.36
C LEU A 195 17.77 -8.81 -2.24
N TYR A 196 16.89 -8.03 -1.68
CA TYR A 196 16.42 -6.80 -2.31
C TYR A 196 17.59 -5.82 -2.46
N LYS A 197 17.76 -5.26 -3.65
CA LYS A 197 18.86 -4.33 -3.98
C LYS A 197 18.32 -2.97 -4.36
N LEU A 198 18.51 -2.01 -3.47
CA LEU A 198 18.26 -0.60 -3.74
C LEU A 198 19.58 0.05 -4.17
N LYS A 199 19.58 0.66 -5.37
CA LYS A 199 20.77 1.35 -5.91
C LYS A 199 20.69 2.83 -5.57
N PHE A 200 21.73 3.34 -4.92
CA PHE A 200 21.89 4.75 -4.64
C PHE A 200 22.91 5.39 -5.58
N THR A 201 22.60 6.60 -6.07
CA THR A 201 23.51 7.44 -6.81
C THR A 201 24.12 8.46 -5.85
N PRO A 202 25.47 8.55 -5.72
CA PRO A 202 26.09 9.54 -4.84
C PRO A 202 25.64 10.96 -5.13
N GLY A 203 25.35 11.73 -4.09
CA GLY A 203 24.91 13.12 -4.18
C GLY A 203 23.41 13.32 -4.38
N LYS A 204 22.63 12.24 -4.53
CA LYS A 204 21.17 12.30 -4.59
C LYS A 204 20.53 12.03 -3.24
N THR A 205 19.39 12.67 -3.00
CA THR A 205 18.51 12.43 -1.87
C THR A 205 17.35 11.55 -2.31
N TYR A 206 17.07 10.50 -1.54
CA TYR A 206 16.00 9.54 -1.81
C TYR A 206 14.90 9.68 -0.75
N ARG A 207 13.66 9.81 -1.18
CA ARG A 207 12.50 9.52 -0.34
C ARG A 207 12.22 8.04 -0.40
N ILE A 208 12.32 7.34 0.73
CA ILE A 208 11.95 5.93 0.84
C ILE A 208 10.66 5.83 1.64
N ARG A 209 9.60 5.38 0.98
CA ARG A 209 8.28 5.15 1.58
C ARG A 209 8.22 3.73 2.11
N LEU A 210 8.37 3.58 3.40
CA LEU A 210 8.28 2.30 4.10
C LEU A 210 6.81 1.99 4.40
N ILE A 211 6.35 0.79 4.00
CA ILE A 211 4.98 0.33 4.25
C ILE A 211 5.05 -1.06 4.85
N ASN A 212 4.62 -1.21 6.11
CA ASN A 212 4.46 -2.54 6.70
C ASN A 212 3.09 -3.10 6.35
N MET A 213 3.05 -4.07 5.43
CA MET A 213 1.82 -4.75 4.98
C MET A 213 1.67 -6.15 5.59
N SER A 214 2.30 -6.41 6.73
CA SER A 214 2.24 -7.68 7.46
C SER A 214 0.89 -7.94 8.12
N ALA A 215 0.68 -9.20 8.51
CA ALA A 215 -0.42 -9.60 9.38
C ALA A 215 -0.03 -9.58 10.86
N LEU A 216 1.23 -9.95 11.18
CA LEU A 216 1.72 -10.12 12.54
C LEU A 216 2.99 -9.30 12.81
N SER A 217 3.92 -9.27 11.84
CA SER A 217 5.30 -8.84 12.11
C SER A 217 5.46 -7.34 12.21
N MET A 218 6.12 -6.90 13.27
CA MET A 218 6.69 -5.56 13.40
C MET A 218 8.15 -5.58 12.93
N PHE A 219 8.58 -4.55 12.22
CA PHE A 219 9.94 -4.46 11.67
C PHE A 219 10.72 -3.30 12.26
N HIS A 220 12.01 -3.55 12.46
CA HIS A 220 13.02 -2.53 12.67
C HIS A 220 13.76 -2.31 11.36
N PHE A 221 13.68 -1.10 10.82
CA PHE A 221 14.35 -0.75 9.57
C PHE A 221 15.52 0.21 9.84
N SER A 222 16.68 -0.11 9.29
CA SER A 222 17.87 0.75 9.32
C SER A 222 18.68 0.57 8.04
N ILE A 223 19.50 1.56 7.71
CA ILE A 223 20.47 1.50 6.62
C ILE A 223 21.84 1.59 7.26
N GLU A 224 22.67 0.54 7.09
CA GLU A 224 24.00 0.49 7.70
C GLU A 224 24.86 1.68 7.26
N GLY A 225 25.53 2.33 8.21
CA GLY A 225 26.38 3.49 7.96
C GLY A 225 25.64 4.80 7.65
N HIS A 226 24.31 4.80 7.71
CA HIS A 226 23.50 5.99 7.42
C HIS A 226 22.59 6.38 8.60
N LYS A 227 22.33 7.67 8.70
CA LYS A 227 21.23 8.25 9.45
C LYS A 227 20.08 8.54 8.48
N MET A 228 18.87 8.38 8.95
CA MET A 228 17.65 8.61 8.17
C MET A 228 16.92 9.81 8.76
N ARG A 229 16.25 10.60 7.94
CA ARG A 229 15.37 11.68 8.41
C ARG A 229 13.92 11.27 8.15
N VAL A 230 13.16 11.06 9.22
CA VAL A 230 11.71 10.83 9.11
C VAL A 230 11.05 12.12 8.69
N ILE A 231 10.19 12.06 7.67
CA ILE A 231 9.48 13.20 7.08
C ILE A 231 7.97 12.99 7.01
N GLU A 232 7.50 11.76 7.16
CA GLU A 232 6.08 11.41 7.10
C GLU A 232 5.80 10.20 8.00
N VAL A 233 4.70 10.23 8.71
CA VAL A 233 4.16 9.10 9.49
C VAL A 233 2.67 8.95 9.17
N ASP A 234 2.25 7.75 8.72
CA ASP A 234 0.87 7.38 8.40
C ASP A 234 0.13 8.36 7.47
N GLY A 235 0.85 8.93 6.49
CA GLY A 235 0.30 9.87 5.52
C GLY A 235 0.30 11.33 5.98
N VAL A 236 0.89 11.63 7.14
CA VAL A 236 1.00 12.99 7.68
C VAL A 236 2.46 13.46 7.61
N ASP A 237 2.70 14.55 6.91
CA ASP A 237 4.02 15.18 6.87
C ASP A 237 4.44 15.66 8.27
N THR A 238 5.69 15.45 8.61
CA THR A 238 6.29 15.84 9.89
C THR A 238 7.46 16.79 9.65
N GLU A 239 7.90 17.48 10.72
CA GLU A 239 9.23 18.07 10.74
C GLU A 239 10.28 16.97 10.63
N GLU A 240 11.40 17.25 9.97
CA GLU A 240 12.47 16.28 9.77
C GLU A 240 13.08 15.86 11.11
N GLN A 241 13.04 14.57 11.40
CA GLN A 241 13.65 13.99 12.60
C GLN A 241 14.73 12.97 12.24
N GLU A 242 15.98 13.23 12.59
CA GLU A 242 17.08 12.30 12.37
C GLU A 242 17.00 11.11 13.32
N VAL A 243 17.06 9.90 12.76
CA VAL A 243 17.00 8.64 13.48
C VAL A 243 18.00 7.63 12.91
N GLY A 244 18.46 6.68 13.73
CA GLY A 244 19.28 5.55 13.28
C GLY A 244 18.46 4.29 12.95
N ASN A 245 17.20 4.25 13.40
CA ASN A 245 16.31 3.11 13.23
C ASN A 245 14.86 3.61 13.19
N VAL A 246 14.03 2.98 12.36
CA VAL A 246 12.58 3.19 12.30
C VAL A 246 11.89 1.90 12.68
N ILE A 247 10.91 1.98 13.58
CA ILE A 247 10.09 0.85 13.99
C ILE A 247 8.73 1.01 13.31
N LEU A 248 8.30 -0.01 12.56
CA LEU A 248 7.00 -0.05 11.91
C LEU A 248 6.20 -1.24 12.43
N SER A 249 5.11 -0.98 13.13
CA SER A 249 4.08 -1.99 13.41
C SER A 249 3.28 -2.30 12.16
N VAL A 250 2.46 -3.36 12.21
CA VAL A 250 1.55 -3.71 11.09
C VAL A 250 0.71 -2.51 10.69
N ALA A 251 0.50 -2.38 9.40
CA ALA A 251 -0.25 -1.31 8.74
C ALA A 251 0.37 0.09 8.79
N GLN A 252 1.42 0.32 9.56
CA GLN A 252 2.09 1.63 9.63
C GLN A 252 2.88 1.94 8.36
N ARG A 253 2.97 3.24 8.07
CA ARG A 253 3.77 3.80 6.97
C ARG A 253 4.67 4.90 7.53
N THR A 254 5.87 4.98 7.00
CA THR A 254 6.81 6.06 7.33
C THR A 254 7.64 6.39 6.10
N SER A 255 7.76 7.67 5.76
CA SER A 255 8.70 8.11 4.74
C SER A 255 9.96 8.68 5.39
N ILE A 256 11.09 8.33 4.82
CA ILE A 256 12.42 8.78 5.25
C ILE A 256 13.19 9.40 4.08
N LEU A 257 14.09 10.32 4.39
CA LEU A 257 15.12 10.83 3.49
C LEU A 257 16.48 10.30 3.89
#